data_c3c32cb1136d36ae71b598b64d14a208
#
_entry.id   c3c32cb1136d36ae71b598b64d14a208
#
_cell.length_a   1.000
_cell.length_b   1.000
_cell.length_c   1.000
_cell.angle_alpha   90.00
_cell.angle_beta   90.00
_cell.angle_gamma   90.00
#
_symmetry.space_group_name_H-M   'P 1'
#
loop_
_entity.id
_entity.type
_entity.pdbx_description
1 polymer ?
#
loop_
_entity_poly.entity_id
_entity_poly.type
_entity_poly.pdbx_seq_one_letter_code
_entity_poly.pdbx_strand_id
1 'polypeptide(L)'
;DLRMSRGLGDVYKRQVPEQELPDPEFTTLEYPNPEDPKAFELALKLAKEKNADIVLATDPDADRLGIYALDTKTGKYMPFTGNMSGLIIAEYQFRERTKCGLMPKNPAMVKTIVTTNMADPLAADYNVNLIEVLTGFKFIGEQIKFFEQNNSYNFVMGMEESYGCLVGTYARDKDAPVAVMCLCEAAAYCKSQGITLWDHMLDLYEKYGYYKEGLYTITLKGVTGAEKIRKIMSSLRAESLTQIDTCLLYTSPSPR
;
A
#
# COMPACT_ATOMS: atom_id res chain seq x y z
N ASP A 1 21.85 -2.68 -7.92
CA ASP A 1 22.62 -1.43 -7.93
C ASP A 1 21.68 -0.28 -8.33
N LEU A 2 21.07 0.36 -7.31
CA LEU A 2 20.12 1.47 -7.46
C LEU A 2 20.78 2.79 -7.92
N ARG A 3 21.95 2.74 -8.52
CA ARG A 3 22.57 3.91 -9.16
C ARG A 3 21.83 4.36 -10.44
N MET A 4 20.75 3.68 -10.81
CA MET A 4 19.95 4.02 -11.99
C MET A 4 18.91 5.12 -11.76
N SER A 5 18.78 5.67 -10.54
CA SER A 5 17.89 6.81 -10.26
C SER A 5 18.46 8.18 -10.64
N ARG A 6 19.55 8.26 -11.39
CA ARG A 6 20.13 9.53 -11.86
C ARG A 6 19.28 10.30 -12.87
N GLY A 7 18.07 9.84 -13.18
CA GLY A 7 17.18 10.50 -14.14
C GLY A 7 16.00 11.26 -13.53
N LEU A 8 15.79 11.21 -12.22
CA LEU A 8 14.62 11.80 -11.56
C LEU A 8 14.91 13.16 -10.86
N GLY A 9 15.84 13.95 -11.37
CA GLY A 9 16.16 15.27 -10.80
C GLY A 9 16.80 15.18 -9.41
N ASP A 10 16.42 16.03 -8.48
CA ASP A 10 17.02 16.18 -7.14
C ASP A 10 16.68 15.06 -6.13
N VAL A 11 16.46 13.83 -6.57
CA VAL A 11 16.21 12.69 -5.68
C VAL A 11 17.53 12.12 -5.17
N TYR A 12 17.83 12.35 -3.88
CA TYR A 12 18.97 11.76 -3.20
C TYR A 12 18.53 10.54 -2.39
N LYS A 13 19.06 9.36 -2.74
CA LYS A 13 18.91 8.15 -1.95
C LYS A 13 20.00 8.07 -0.89
N ARG A 14 19.62 7.75 0.34
CA ARG A 14 20.51 7.36 1.44
C ARG A 14 20.08 5.98 1.93
N GLN A 15 21.02 5.07 2.13
CA GLN A 15 20.79 3.77 2.74
C GLN A 15 21.24 3.78 4.19
N VAL A 16 20.57 3.00 5.02
CA VAL A 16 21.01 2.71 6.38
C VAL A 16 22.28 1.84 6.30
N PRO A 17 23.44 2.31 6.75
CA PRO A 17 24.71 1.58 6.55
C PRO A 17 24.68 0.16 7.12
N GLU A 18 24.02 -0.02 8.27
CA GLU A 18 23.90 -1.30 8.97
C GLU A 18 22.98 -2.31 8.25
N GLN A 19 22.17 -1.83 7.28
CA GLN A 19 21.18 -2.62 6.53
C GLN A 19 21.45 -2.57 5.01
N GLU A 20 22.56 -1.99 4.59
CA GLU A 20 22.87 -1.86 3.16
C GLU A 20 23.25 -3.19 2.50
N LEU A 21 23.96 -4.03 3.25
CA LEU A 21 24.42 -5.34 2.77
C LEU A 21 23.49 -6.45 3.28
N PRO A 22 23.30 -7.53 2.52
CA PRO A 22 22.52 -8.69 2.96
C PRO A 22 23.07 -9.28 4.27
N ASP A 23 22.19 -9.50 5.23
CA ASP A 23 22.48 -10.14 6.51
C ASP A 23 21.50 -11.31 6.70
N PRO A 24 21.93 -12.58 6.58
CA PRO A 24 21.04 -13.73 6.69
C PRO A 24 20.44 -13.91 8.10
N GLU A 25 21.08 -13.34 9.13
CA GLU A 25 20.63 -13.42 10.52
C GLU A 25 19.71 -12.25 10.90
N PHE A 26 19.56 -11.25 10.04
CA PHE A 26 18.80 -10.02 10.31
C PHE A 26 19.14 -9.37 11.65
N THR A 27 20.44 -9.27 11.97
CA THR A 27 20.95 -8.84 13.29
C THR A 27 20.46 -7.48 13.77
N THR A 28 20.00 -6.64 12.86
CA THR A 28 19.44 -5.30 13.16
C THR A 28 17.92 -5.29 13.38
N LEU A 29 17.22 -6.41 13.15
CA LEU A 29 15.77 -6.52 13.19
C LEU A 29 15.33 -7.80 13.89
N GLU A 30 14.34 -7.68 14.76
CA GLU A 30 13.67 -8.85 15.33
C GLU A 30 12.77 -9.55 14.32
N TYR A 31 12.12 -8.74 13.46
CA TYR A 31 11.20 -9.21 12.43
C TYR A 31 11.28 -8.32 11.18
N PRO A 32 11.78 -8.84 10.04
CA PRO A 32 11.99 -8.05 8.83
C PRO A 32 10.68 -7.86 8.05
N ASN A 33 9.73 -7.11 8.60
CA ASN A 33 8.45 -6.83 8.01
C ASN A 33 8.18 -5.32 8.03
N PRO A 34 7.90 -4.68 6.89
CA PRO A 34 7.61 -3.25 6.80
C PRO A 34 6.31 -2.82 7.50
N GLU A 35 5.49 -3.77 7.99
CA GLU A 35 4.35 -3.48 8.85
C GLU A 35 4.77 -3.19 10.31
N ASP A 36 5.96 -3.66 10.72
CA ASP A 36 6.48 -3.42 12.07
C ASP A 36 7.21 -2.06 12.14
N PRO A 37 6.72 -1.11 12.97
CA PRO A 37 7.41 0.17 13.17
C PRO A 37 8.87 0.03 13.60
N LYS A 38 9.25 -1.05 14.30
CA LYS A 38 10.63 -1.32 14.71
C LYS A 38 11.56 -1.49 13.52
N ALA A 39 11.07 -1.99 12.40
CA ALA A 39 11.86 -2.13 11.18
C ALA A 39 12.37 -0.79 10.62
N PHE A 40 11.76 0.32 11.03
CA PHE A 40 12.11 1.67 10.58
C PHE A 40 12.99 2.46 11.54
N GLU A 41 13.33 1.96 12.72
CA GLU A 41 14.03 2.75 13.76
C GLU A 41 15.34 3.35 13.26
N LEU A 42 16.21 2.57 12.62
CA LEU A 42 17.48 3.05 12.07
C LEU A 42 17.25 4.02 10.91
N ALA A 43 16.33 3.69 10.01
CA ALA A 43 16.00 4.52 8.87
C ALA A 43 15.39 5.87 9.28
N LEU A 44 14.52 5.90 10.28
CA LEU A 44 13.95 7.14 10.82
C LEU A 44 15.00 8.00 11.53
N LYS A 45 15.97 7.39 12.21
CA LYS A 45 17.11 8.11 12.79
C LYS A 45 17.93 8.79 11.69
N LEU A 46 18.33 8.04 10.66
CA LEU A 46 19.06 8.58 9.52
C LEU A 46 18.27 9.66 8.77
N ALA A 47 16.94 9.46 8.61
CA ALA A 47 16.05 10.41 7.96
C ALA A 47 16.04 11.77 8.66
N LYS A 48 15.97 11.77 10.00
CA LYS A 48 16.05 13.01 10.80
C LYS A 48 17.40 13.72 10.63
N GLU A 49 18.49 12.97 10.61
CA GLU A 49 19.85 13.54 10.41
C GLU A 49 20.04 14.14 9.01
N LYS A 50 19.38 13.56 8.00
CA LYS A 50 19.51 13.97 6.60
C LYS A 50 18.36 14.83 6.10
N ASN A 51 17.36 15.11 6.93
CA ASN A 51 16.13 15.81 6.55
C ASN A 51 15.46 15.18 5.31
N ALA A 52 15.29 13.85 5.34
CA ALA A 52 14.67 13.13 4.24
C ALA A 52 13.19 13.45 4.10
N ASP A 53 12.67 13.51 2.88
CA ASP A 53 11.24 13.76 2.62
C ASP A 53 10.39 12.52 2.92
N ILE A 54 10.91 11.33 2.60
CA ILE A 54 10.28 10.02 2.80
C ILE A 54 11.28 8.98 3.28
N VAL A 55 10.78 7.94 3.93
CA VAL A 55 11.54 6.77 4.38
C VAL A 55 10.87 5.53 3.86
N LEU A 56 11.63 4.63 3.24
CA LEU A 56 11.13 3.44 2.56
C LEU A 56 11.85 2.20 3.11
N ALA A 57 11.12 1.11 3.33
CA ALA A 57 11.69 -0.20 3.66
C ALA A 57 10.88 -1.31 2.98
N THR A 58 11.58 -2.25 2.33
CA THR A 58 10.98 -3.46 1.78
C THR A 58 11.14 -4.63 2.75
N ASP A 59 10.35 -5.67 2.55
CA ASP A 59 10.64 -6.98 3.13
C ASP A 59 11.76 -7.71 2.35
N PRO A 60 12.24 -8.87 2.84
CA PRO A 60 13.40 -9.54 2.27
C PRO A 60 13.24 -10.01 0.82
N ASP A 61 12.04 -10.40 0.41
CA ASP A 61 11.73 -10.83 -0.97
C ASP A 61 11.24 -9.68 -1.86
N ALA A 62 11.24 -8.43 -1.31
CA ALA A 62 10.92 -7.20 -2.02
C ALA A 62 9.56 -7.22 -2.73
N ASP A 63 8.55 -7.79 -2.08
CA ASP A 63 7.19 -7.80 -2.57
C ASP A 63 6.27 -6.81 -1.82
N ARG A 64 6.66 -6.35 -0.62
CA ARG A 64 5.96 -5.35 0.20
C ARG A 64 6.83 -4.13 0.46
N LEU A 65 6.18 -2.97 0.58
CA LEU A 65 6.86 -1.69 0.81
C LEU A 65 6.15 -0.88 1.90
N GLY A 66 6.83 -0.65 3.01
CA GLY A 66 6.43 0.33 4.01
C GLY A 66 7.03 1.71 3.75
N ILE A 67 6.31 2.76 4.15
CA ILE A 67 6.72 4.14 3.95
C ILE A 67 6.37 5.01 5.16
N TYR A 68 7.25 5.97 5.45
CA TYR A 68 6.97 7.13 6.28
C TYR A 68 7.21 8.40 5.49
N ALA A 69 6.36 9.40 5.66
CA ALA A 69 6.53 10.71 5.06
C ALA A 69 6.60 11.81 6.13
N LEU A 70 7.39 12.84 5.85
CA LEU A 70 7.55 13.96 6.76
C LEU A 70 6.27 14.82 6.79
N ASP A 71 5.73 15.00 7.99
CA ASP A 71 4.76 16.06 8.27
C ASP A 71 5.51 17.32 8.70
N THR A 72 5.54 18.31 7.84
CA THR A 72 6.26 19.58 8.11
C THR A 72 5.62 20.43 9.20
N LYS A 73 4.33 20.23 9.49
CA LYS A 73 3.62 20.96 10.55
C LYS A 73 4.05 20.52 11.94
N THR A 74 4.32 19.22 12.10
CA THR A 74 4.72 18.65 13.39
C THR A 74 6.21 18.28 13.46
N GLY A 75 6.92 18.26 12.32
CA GLY A 75 8.30 17.78 12.20
C GLY A 75 8.47 16.28 12.43
N LYS A 76 7.37 15.51 12.36
CA LYS A 76 7.36 14.07 12.58
C LYS A 76 7.25 13.30 11.27
N TYR A 77 7.83 12.12 11.24
CA TYR A 77 7.59 11.16 10.18
C TYR A 77 6.34 10.35 10.50
N MET A 78 5.36 10.43 9.62
CA MET A 78 4.06 9.77 9.75
C MET A 78 4.07 8.45 9.00
N PRO A 79 3.71 7.33 9.64
CA PRO A 79 3.62 6.02 8.97
C PRO A 79 2.43 6.00 8.01
N PHE A 80 2.62 5.41 6.85
CA PHE A 80 1.53 5.09 5.95
C PHE A 80 1.16 3.62 6.13
N THR A 81 -0.13 3.34 6.17
CA THR A 81 -0.63 1.96 6.02
C THR A 81 -0.49 1.50 4.58
N GLY A 82 -0.58 0.20 4.33
CA GLY A 82 -0.59 -0.34 2.97
C GLY A 82 -1.73 0.25 2.12
N ASN A 83 -2.88 0.51 2.76
CA ASN A 83 -4.00 1.21 2.11
C ASN A 83 -3.62 2.63 1.67
N MET A 84 -3.00 3.42 2.55
CA MET A 84 -2.59 4.79 2.23
C MET A 84 -1.55 4.83 1.10
N SER A 85 -0.51 4.00 1.16
CA SER A 85 0.52 3.94 0.13
C SER A 85 -0.05 3.49 -1.22
N GLY A 86 -0.93 2.48 -1.21
CA GLY A 86 -1.61 2.02 -2.41
C GLY A 86 -2.51 3.08 -3.05
N LEU A 87 -3.25 3.85 -2.24
CA LEU A 87 -4.10 4.96 -2.72
C LEU A 87 -3.26 6.10 -3.32
N ILE A 88 -2.13 6.45 -2.71
CA ILE A 88 -1.21 7.47 -3.28
C ILE A 88 -0.68 7.00 -4.64
N ILE A 89 -0.24 5.73 -4.74
CA ILE A 89 0.22 5.18 -6.02
C ILE A 89 -0.90 5.19 -7.05
N ALA A 90 -2.12 4.78 -6.67
CA ALA A 90 -3.29 4.76 -7.56
C ALA A 90 -3.59 6.16 -8.10
N GLU A 91 -3.74 7.14 -7.21
CA GLU A 91 -4.04 8.52 -7.58
C GLU A 91 -2.97 9.09 -8.50
N TYR A 92 -1.69 8.91 -8.13
CA TYR A 92 -0.58 9.39 -8.93
C TYR A 92 -0.58 8.77 -10.35
N GLN A 93 -0.75 7.44 -10.45
CA GLN A 93 -0.82 6.75 -11.74
C GLN A 93 -2.01 7.21 -12.58
N PHE A 94 -3.18 7.36 -11.98
CA PHE A 94 -4.38 7.76 -12.72
C PHE A 94 -4.29 9.21 -13.18
N ARG A 95 -3.87 10.11 -12.31
CA ARG A 95 -3.69 11.53 -12.62
C ARG A 95 -2.68 11.75 -13.74
N GLU A 96 -1.47 11.22 -13.60
CA GLU A 96 -0.42 11.47 -14.59
C GLU A 96 -0.70 10.76 -15.92
N ARG A 97 -1.25 9.55 -15.92
CA ARG A 97 -1.67 8.86 -17.15
C ARG A 97 -2.79 9.63 -17.86
N THR A 98 -3.75 10.14 -17.12
CA THR A 98 -4.83 10.97 -17.70
C THR A 98 -4.28 12.24 -18.30
N LYS A 99 -3.44 12.96 -17.56
CA LYS A 99 -2.80 14.21 -17.98
C LYS A 99 -1.94 14.04 -19.24
N CYS A 100 -1.22 12.93 -19.33
CA CYS A 100 -0.35 12.62 -20.47
C CYS A 100 -1.08 11.94 -21.64
N GLY A 101 -2.38 11.64 -21.52
CA GLY A 101 -3.13 10.90 -22.55
C GLY A 101 -2.72 9.42 -22.65
N LEU A 102 -2.15 8.86 -21.59
CA LEU A 102 -1.64 7.48 -21.53
C LEU A 102 -2.57 6.52 -20.77
N MET A 103 -3.75 6.99 -20.37
CA MET A 103 -4.74 6.11 -19.77
C MET A 103 -5.27 5.13 -20.82
N PRO A 104 -5.19 3.81 -20.60
CA PRO A 104 -5.66 2.85 -21.58
C PRO A 104 -7.20 2.89 -21.71
N LYS A 105 -7.74 2.28 -22.74
CA LYS A 105 -9.19 2.06 -22.86
C LYS A 105 -9.63 1.06 -21.80
N ASN A 106 -10.82 1.25 -21.23
CA ASN A 106 -11.36 0.40 -20.16
C ASN A 106 -10.31 0.11 -19.07
N PRO A 107 -9.73 1.16 -18.41
CA PRO A 107 -8.72 0.95 -17.40
C PRO A 107 -9.33 0.25 -16.18
N ALA A 108 -8.58 -0.65 -15.57
CA ALA A 108 -8.99 -1.35 -14.37
C ALA A 108 -7.94 -1.29 -13.26
N MET A 109 -8.45 -1.12 -12.03
CA MET A 109 -7.74 -1.33 -10.78
C MET A 109 -8.34 -2.55 -10.09
N VAL A 110 -7.50 -3.40 -9.51
CA VAL A 110 -7.94 -4.57 -8.75
C VAL A 110 -7.51 -4.43 -7.30
N LYS A 111 -8.43 -4.63 -6.36
CA LYS A 111 -8.16 -4.64 -4.92
C LYS A 111 -8.73 -5.88 -4.25
N THR A 112 -8.25 -6.22 -3.05
CA THR A 112 -8.91 -7.26 -2.26
C THR A 112 -10.13 -6.71 -1.53
N ILE A 113 -11.06 -7.61 -1.13
CA ILE A 113 -12.28 -7.26 -0.37
C ILE A 113 -11.99 -6.63 1.00
N VAL A 114 -10.78 -6.79 1.53
CA VAL A 114 -10.35 -6.20 2.82
C VAL A 114 -9.50 -4.94 2.63
N THR A 115 -9.21 -4.58 1.39
CA THR A 115 -8.52 -3.33 1.04
C THR A 115 -9.52 -2.17 1.11
N THR A 116 -9.03 -0.99 1.45
CA THR A 116 -9.84 0.21 1.71
C THR A 116 -10.90 0.52 0.66
N ASN A 117 -12.10 0.87 1.11
CA ASN A 117 -13.18 1.34 0.25
C ASN A 117 -12.98 2.80 -0.24
N MET A 118 -11.95 3.51 0.22
CA MET A 118 -11.59 4.80 -0.38
C MET A 118 -11.13 4.66 -1.84
N ALA A 119 -10.75 3.46 -2.26
CA ALA A 119 -10.45 3.15 -3.65
C ALA A 119 -11.67 3.32 -4.59
N ASP A 120 -12.89 3.17 -4.07
CA ASP A 120 -14.13 3.29 -4.88
C ASP A 120 -14.32 4.70 -5.43
N PRO A 121 -14.42 5.76 -4.60
CA PRO A 121 -14.57 7.12 -5.10
C PRO A 121 -13.34 7.60 -5.87
N LEU A 122 -12.13 7.15 -5.51
CA LEU A 122 -10.92 7.49 -6.25
C LEU A 122 -10.93 6.90 -7.66
N ALA A 123 -11.25 5.63 -7.83
CA ALA A 123 -11.34 5.00 -9.15
C ALA A 123 -12.44 5.63 -10.01
N ALA A 124 -13.60 5.92 -9.40
CA ALA A 124 -14.72 6.57 -10.07
C ALA A 124 -14.35 7.96 -10.62
N ASP A 125 -13.60 8.76 -9.87
CA ASP A 125 -13.18 10.11 -10.26
C ASP A 125 -12.31 10.11 -11.54
N TYR A 126 -11.52 9.05 -11.75
CA TYR A 126 -10.68 8.87 -12.94
C TYR A 126 -11.28 7.96 -14.01
N ASN A 127 -12.55 7.56 -13.87
CA ASN A 127 -13.22 6.61 -14.77
C ASN A 127 -12.45 5.28 -14.91
N VAL A 128 -11.86 4.79 -13.81
CA VAL A 128 -11.19 3.51 -13.71
C VAL A 128 -12.16 2.47 -13.14
N ASN A 129 -12.27 1.31 -13.78
CA ASN A 129 -13.11 0.22 -13.30
C ASN A 129 -12.44 -0.42 -12.07
N LEU A 130 -13.14 -0.45 -10.94
CA LEU A 130 -12.66 -1.10 -9.73
C LEU A 130 -13.20 -2.51 -9.65
N ILE A 131 -12.31 -3.49 -9.46
CA ILE A 131 -12.63 -4.90 -9.36
C ILE A 131 -12.15 -5.42 -8.03
N GLU A 132 -13.07 -6.03 -7.27
CA GLU A 132 -12.76 -6.65 -5.99
C GLU A 132 -12.56 -8.15 -6.14
N VAL A 133 -11.53 -8.66 -5.46
CA VAL A 133 -11.20 -10.07 -5.40
C VAL A 133 -11.00 -10.54 -3.96
N LEU A 134 -10.94 -11.84 -3.76
CA LEU A 134 -10.59 -12.41 -2.45
C LEU A 134 -9.17 -12.02 -2.04
N THR A 135 -8.90 -12.08 -0.72
CA THR A 135 -7.58 -11.80 -0.15
C THR A 135 -6.50 -12.72 -0.71
N GLY A 136 -5.42 -12.13 -1.15
CA GLY A 136 -4.26 -12.81 -1.73
C GLY A 136 -3.98 -12.35 -3.15
N PHE A 137 -2.75 -11.88 -3.39
CA PHE A 137 -2.36 -11.27 -4.67
C PHE A 137 -2.51 -12.20 -5.87
N LYS A 138 -2.50 -13.52 -5.64
CA LYS A 138 -2.80 -14.52 -6.68
C LYS A 138 -4.12 -14.26 -7.41
N PHE A 139 -5.14 -13.75 -6.69
CA PHE A 139 -6.43 -13.42 -7.30
C PHE A 139 -6.35 -12.14 -8.13
N ILE A 140 -5.49 -11.18 -7.75
CA ILE A 140 -5.19 -10.00 -8.57
C ILE A 140 -4.46 -10.44 -9.84
N GLY A 141 -3.43 -11.29 -9.71
CA GLY A 141 -2.70 -11.86 -10.84
C GLY A 141 -3.59 -12.69 -11.79
N GLU A 142 -4.60 -13.39 -11.24
CA GLU A 142 -5.60 -14.13 -12.02
C GLU A 142 -6.48 -13.17 -12.86
N GLN A 143 -6.88 -12.02 -12.31
CA GLN A 143 -7.65 -11.03 -13.07
C GLN A 143 -6.84 -10.47 -14.25
N ILE A 144 -5.55 -10.22 -14.08
CA ILE A 144 -4.69 -9.79 -15.19
C ILE A 144 -4.75 -10.82 -16.33
N LYS A 145 -4.62 -12.11 -16.00
CA LYS A 145 -4.73 -13.20 -16.98
C LYS A 145 -6.10 -13.19 -17.68
N PHE A 146 -7.20 -13.04 -16.94
CA PHE A 146 -8.53 -13.00 -17.52
C PHE A 146 -8.72 -11.80 -18.45
N PHE A 147 -8.22 -10.62 -18.09
CA PHE A 147 -8.28 -9.44 -18.95
C PHE A 147 -7.53 -9.63 -20.25
N GLU A 148 -6.36 -10.26 -20.20
CA GLU A 148 -5.58 -10.60 -21.41
C GLU A 148 -6.28 -11.63 -22.31
N GLN A 149 -7.01 -12.60 -21.73
CA GLN A 149 -7.69 -13.64 -22.48
C GLN A 149 -8.98 -13.15 -23.15
N ASN A 150 -9.73 -12.29 -22.49
CA ASN A 150 -11.07 -11.87 -22.95
C ASN A 150 -11.12 -10.41 -23.45
N ASN A 151 -9.99 -9.67 -23.38
CA ASN A 151 -9.88 -8.26 -23.76
C ASN A 151 -10.94 -7.35 -23.10
N SER A 152 -11.38 -7.67 -21.88
CA SER A 152 -12.42 -6.92 -21.18
C SER A 152 -11.92 -5.60 -20.62
N TYR A 153 -10.75 -5.62 -19.96
CA TYR A 153 -10.15 -4.47 -19.30
C TYR A 153 -8.66 -4.40 -19.55
N ASN A 154 -8.11 -3.21 -19.32
CA ASN A 154 -6.66 -2.99 -19.29
C ASN A 154 -6.22 -2.72 -17.86
N PHE A 155 -5.50 -3.66 -17.27
CA PHE A 155 -5.00 -3.54 -15.90
C PHE A 155 -4.02 -2.37 -15.79
N VAL A 156 -4.29 -1.46 -14.85
CA VAL A 156 -3.41 -0.33 -14.53
C VAL A 156 -2.60 -0.65 -13.30
N MET A 157 -3.28 -1.07 -12.21
CA MET A 157 -2.63 -1.49 -10.98
C MET A 157 -3.52 -2.39 -10.12
N GLY A 158 -2.89 -3.08 -9.19
CA GLY A 158 -3.55 -3.82 -8.11
C GLY A 158 -2.88 -3.57 -6.78
N MET A 159 -3.64 -3.66 -5.68
CA MET A 159 -3.14 -3.44 -4.33
C MET A 159 -3.80 -4.33 -3.29
N GLU A 160 -3.04 -4.60 -2.24
CA GLU A 160 -3.48 -5.24 -0.99
C GLU A 160 -3.23 -4.30 0.19
N GLU A 161 -4.04 -4.41 1.23
CA GLU A 161 -3.86 -3.69 2.49
C GLU A 161 -2.55 -4.05 3.20
N SER A 162 -1.99 -5.23 2.91
CA SER A 162 -0.74 -5.75 3.49
C SER A 162 0.52 -5.24 2.78
N TYR A 163 0.51 -3.97 2.34
CA TYR A 163 1.67 -3.25 1.80
C TYR A 163 2.15 -3.72 0.41
N GLY A 164 1.38 -4.57 -0.27
CA GLY A 164 1.71 -5.08 -1.59
C GLY A 164 0.98 -4.35 -2.71
N CYS A 165 1.69 -4.03 -3.79
CA CYS A 165 1.06 -3.55 -5.02
C CYS A 165 1.83 -3.98 -6.27
N LEU A 166 1.15 -3.87 -7.41
CA LEU A 166 1.73 -4.05 -8.74
C LEU A 166 1.19 -2.98 -9.66
N VAL A 167 2.05 -2.33 -10.44
CA VAL A 167 1.67 -1.38 -11.50
C VAL A 167 2.05 -1.94 -12.86
N GLY A 168 1.08 -2.12 -13.75
CA GLY A 168 1.29 -2.74 -15.06
C GLY A 168 1.24 -4.27 -15.02
N THR A 169 1.52 -4.92 -16.16
CA THR A 169 1.26 -6.34 -16.40
C THR A 169 2.50 -7.20 -16.59
N TYR A 170 3.70 -6.67 -16.32
CA TYR A 170 4.98 -7.38 -16.51
C TYR A 170 5.21 -8.51 -15.50
N ALA A 171 4.50 -8.49 -14.37
CA ALA A 171 4.52 -9.51 -13.33
C ALA A 171 3.09 -9.96 -12.99
N ARG A 172 2.94 -10.96 -12.11
CA ARG A 172 1.66 -11.48 -11.63
C ARG A 172 1.59 -11.51 -10.10
N ASP A 173 2.60 -10.92 -9.45
CA ASP A 173 2.67 -10.75 -8.02
C ASP A 173 3.13 -9.34 -7.69
N LYS A 174 3.09 -9.00 -6.41
CA LYS A 174 3.51 -7.72 -5.84
C LYS A 174 4.97 -7.39 -6.21
N ASP A 175 5.24 -6.11 -6.38
CA ASP A 175 6.58 -5.63 -6.70
C ASP A 175 6.89 -4.35 -5.92
N ALA A 176 7.69 -4.47 -4.85
CA ALA A 176 8.11 -3.32 -4.07
C ALA A 176 9.02 -2.35 -4.86
N PRO A 177 9.95 -2.77 -5.73
CA PRO A 177 10.71 -1.87 -6.60
C PRO A 177 9.84 -0.90 -7.40
N VAL A 178 8.75 -1.36 -8.03
CA VAL A 178 7.85 -0.45 -8.76
C VAL A 178 7.08 0.46 -7.81
N ALA A 179 6.72 -0.03 -6.63
CA ALA A 179 6.08 0.81 -5.60
C ALA A 179 7.03 1.91 -5.11
N VAL A 180 8.31 1.59 -4.86
CA VAL A 180 9.37 2.57 -4.54
C VAL A 180 9.44 3.64 -5.61
N MET A 181 9.52 3.26 -6.88
CA MET A 181 9.59 4.19 -8.00
C MET A 181 8.39 5.13 -8.02
N CYS A 182 7.17 4.58 -7.96
CA CYS A 182 5.94 5.38 -7.98
C CYS A 182 5.83 6.33 -6.79
N LEU A 183 6.19 5.89 -5.58
CA LEU A 183 6.15 6.75 -4.38
C LEU A 183 7.23 7.83 -4.40
N CYS A 184 8.43 7.54 -4.91
CA CYS A 184 9.47 8.54 -5.11
C CYS A 184 9.03 9.60 -6.13
N GLU A 185 8.42 9.20 -7.24
CA GLU A 185 7.87 10.14 -8.24
C GLU A 185 6.74 10.98 -7.65
N ALA A 186 5.79 10.35 -6.93
CA ALA A 186 4.71 11.06 -6.26
C ALA A 186 5.24 12.08 -5.23
N ALA A 187 6.23 11.69 -4.41
CA ALA A 187 6.86 12.58 -3.44
C ALA A 187 7.60 13.75 -4.12
N ALA A 188 8.31 13.50 -5.22
CA ALA A 188 8.99 14.53 -5.99
C ALA A 188 7.98 15.51 -6.62
N TYR A 189 6.86 14.99 -7.13
CA TYR A 189 5.78 15.82 -7.62
C TYR A 189 5.19 16.69 -6.50
N CYS A 190 4.84 16.12 -5.36
CA CYS A 190 4.33 16.86 -4.20
C CYS A 190 5.30 17.97 -3.78
N LYS A 191 6.59 17.65 -3.68
CA LYS A 191 7.64 18.62 -3.37
C LYS A 191 7.72 19.76 -4.38
N SER A 192 7.53 19.47 -5.67
CA SER A 192 7.48 20.50 -6.71
C SER A 192 6.27 21.45 -6.58
N GLN A 193 5.21 20.98 -5.92
CA GLN A 193 4.02 21.79 -5.57
C GLN A 193 4.13 22.47 -4.21
N GLY A 194 5.24 22.30 -3.48
CA GLY A 194 5.46 22.89 -2.16
C GLY A 194 4.73 22.17 -1.02
N ILE A 195 4.28 20.93 -1.23
CA ILE A 195 3.62 20.08 -0.23
C ILE A 195 4.41 18.79 0.00
N THR A 196 4.13 18.11 1.10
CA THR A 196 4.68 16.78 1.38
C THR A 196 3.76 15.67 0.87
N LEU A 197 4.27 14.44 0.82
CA LEU A 197 3.44 13.27 0.52
C LEU A 197 2.36 13.04 1.60
N TRP A 198 2.65 13.45 2.85
CA TRP A 198 1.67 13.43 3.94
C TRP A 198 0.55 14.44 3.72
N ASP A 199 0.90 15.67 3.35
CA ASP A 199 -0.12 16.69 3.01
C ASP A 199 -1.02 16.21 1.87
N HIS A 200 -0.44 15.58 0.84
CA HIS A 200 -1.21 15.02 -0.26
C HIS A 200 -2.17 13.91 0.19
N MET A 201 -1.77 13.06 1.14
CA MET A 201 -2.69 12.08 1.71
C MET A 201 -3.86 12.73 2.45
N LEU A 202 -3.60 13.84 3.17
CA LEU A 202 -4.67 14.61 3.83
C LEU A 202 -5.61 15.25 2.82
N ASP A 203 -5.09 15.78 1.71
CA ASP A 203 -5.91 16.30 0.60
C ASP A 203 -6.82 15.23 -0.01
N LEU A 204 -6.33 13.99 -0.13
CA LEU A 204 -7.15 12.87 -0.59
C LEU A 204 -8.26 12.53 0.41
N TYR A 205 -7.99 12.59 1.71
CA TYR A 205 -9.02 12.44 2.74
C TYR A 205 -10.06 13.56 2.70
N GLU A 206 -9.64 14.80 2.47
CA GLU A 206 -10.56 15.93 2.32
C GLU A 206 -11.46 15.73 1.08
N LYS A 207 -10.89 15.26 -0.02
CA LYS A 207 -11.59 15.08 -1.28
C LYS A 207 -12.56 13.89 -1.28
N TYR A 208 -12.14 12.74 -0.77
CA TYR A 208 -12.88 11.47 -0.90
C TYR A 208 -13.54 10.99 0.40
N GLY A 209 -13.29 11.68 1.52
CA GLY A 209 -13.73 11.30 2.86
C GLY A 209 -12.63 10.61 3.66
N TYR A 210 -12.77 10.67 4.98
CA TYR A 210 -11.80 10.08 5.91
C TYR A 210 -12.13 8.62 6.18
N TYR A 211 -11.31 7.73 5.64
CA TYR A 211 -11.38 6.29 5.87
C TYR A 211 -10.36 5.89 6.93
N LYS A 212 -10.83 5.40 8.07
CA LYS A 212 -9.97 4.87 9.13
C LYS A 212 -10.17 3.38 9.24
N GLU A 213 -9.15 2.64 8.88
CA GLU A 213 -9.10 1.20 9.05
C GLU A 213 -8.28 0.83 10.29
N GLY A 214 -8.62 -0.30 10.90
CA GLY A 214 -7.86 -0.89 12.00
C GLY A 214 -7.64 -2.37 11.77
N LEU A 215 -6.42 -2.84 12.06
CA LEU A 215 -6.08 -4.25 12.05
C LEU A 215 -5.93 -4.75 13.50
N TYR A 216 -6.66 -5.79 13.83
CA TYR A 216 -6.48 -6.49 15.09
C TYR A 216 -6.00 -7.92 14.83
N THR A 217 -4.77 -8.20 15.25
CA THR A 217 -4.13 -9.50 15.02
C THR A 217 -4.15 -10.33 16.29
N ILE A 218 -4.66 -11.56 16.21
CA ILE A 218 -4.63 -12.55 17.27
C ILE A 218 -3.71 -13.68 16.89
N THR A 219 -2.62 -13.85 17.62
CA THR A 219 -1.70 -14.97 17.42
C THR A 219 -1.85 -15.97 18.56
N LEU A 220 -2.28 -17.18 18.23
CA LEU A 220 -2.40 -18.29 19.17
C LEU A 220 -1.51 -19.46 18.73
N LYS A 221 -0.59 -19.88 19.57
CA LYS A 221 0.39 -20.93 19.27
C LYS A 221 -0.18 -22.35 19.48
N GLY A 222 0.35 -23.29 18.70
CA GLY A 222 0.06 -24.73 18.84
C GLY A 222 -1.31 -25.17 18.26
N VAL A 223 -1.60 -26.46 18.36
CA VAL A 223 -2.82 -27.09 17.82
C VAL A 223 -4.08 -26.51 18.48
N THR A 224 -4.05 -26.33 19.79
CA THR A 224 -5.17 -25.73 20.55
C THR A 224 -5.42 -24.29 20.16
N GLY A 225 -4.37 -23.54 19.79
CA GLY A 225 -4.47 -22.19 19.26
C GLY A 225 -5.18 -22.17 17.90
N ALA A 226 -4.80 -23.05 17.00
CA ALA A 226 -5.44 -23.20 15.69
C ALA A 226 -6.93 -23.59 15.80
N GLU A 227 -7.27 -24.46 16.76
CA GLU A 227 -8.68 -24.82 17.04
C GLU A 227 -9.49 -23.64 17.58
N LYS A 228 -8.92 -22.84 18.48
CA LYS A 228 -9.58 -21.62 18.98
C LYS A 228 -9.82 -20.62 17.86
N ILE A 229 -8.84 -20.38 16.99
CA ILE A 229 -8.99 -19.47 15.83
C ILE A 229 -10.13 -19.97 14.94
N ARG A 230 -10.17 -21.27 14.61
CA ARG A 230 -11.26 -21.84 13.81
C ARG A 230 -12.63 -21.65 14.47
N LYS A 231 -12.76 -21.84 15.78
CA LYS A 231 -14.01 -21.62 16.51
C LYS A 231 -14.44 -20.15 16.46
N ILE A 232 -13.51 -19.20 16.72
CA ILE A 232 -13.78 -17.76 16.62
C ILE A 232 -14.31 -17.41 15.24
N MET A 233 -13.62 -17.84 14.17
CA MET A 233 -14.04 -17.57 12.79
C MET A 233 -15.38 -18.21 12.44
N SER A 234 -15.69 -19.40 12.97
CA SER A 234 -17.00 -20.04 12.77
C SER A 234 -18.10 -19.28 13.46
N SER A 235 -17.91 -18.83 14.70
CA SER A 235 -18.90 -18.02 15.42
C SER A 235 -19.15 -16.70 14.71
N LEU A 236 -18.11 -15.99 14.28
CA LEU A 236 -18.25 -14.73 13.54
C LEU A 236 -18.98 -14.87 12.21
N ARG A 237 -18.91 -16.04 11.57
CA ARG A 237 -19.67 -16.32 10.33
C ARG A 237 -21.13 -16.72 10.62
N ALA A 238 -21.38 -17.33 11.77
CA ALA A 238 -22.72 -17.78 12.14
C ALA A 238 -23.58 -16.65 12.71
N GLU A 239 -22.97 -15.70 13.36
CA GLU A 239 -23.64 -14.58 14.03
C GLU A 239 -23.29 -13.27 13.29
N SER A 240 -24.32 -12.58 12.81
CA SER A 240 -24.16 -11.22 12.29
C SER A 240 -23.92 -10.28 13.47
N LEU A 241 -22.68 -9.82 13.62
CA LEU A 241 -22.37 -8.79 14.62
C LEU A 241 -23.05 -7.48 14.22
N THR A 242 -23.87 -6.95 15.11
CA THR A 242 -24.54 -5.65 14.93
C THR A 242 -23.80 -4.52 15.63
N GLN A 243 -22.90 -4.88 16.55
CA GLN A 243 -22.18 -3.93 17.37
C GLN A 243 -20.84 -4.52 17.84
N ILE A 244 -19.80 -3.70 17.87
CA ILE A 244 -18.53 -3.98 18.57
C ILE A 244 -18.32 -2.85 19.57
N ASP A 245 -18.26 -3.21 20.87
CA ASP A 245 -18.23 -2.25 21.98
C ASP A 245 -19.37 -1.24 21.88
N THR A 246 -19.10 0.04 21.80
CA THR A 246 -20.09 1.12 21.63
C THR A 246 -20.37 1.47 20.15
N CYS A 247 -19.62 0.89 19.23
CA CYS A 247 -19.76 1.15 17.79
C CYS A 247 -20.82 0.25 17.16
N LEU A 248 -21.85 0.85 16.55
CA LEU A 248 -22.78 0.15 15.67
C LEU A 248 -22.09 -0.26 14.37
N LEU A 249 -22.25 -1.52 13.98
CA LEU A 249 -21.76 -2.02 12.72
C LEU A 249 -22.80 -1.78 11.64
N TYR A 250 -22.48 -0.93 10.69
CA TYR A 250 -23.22 -0.83 9.44
C TYR A 250 -22.55 -1.79 8.44
N THR A 251 -23.11 -2.99 8.32
CA THR A 251 -22.65 -3.90 7.28
C THR A 251 -23.21 -3.40 5.96
N SER A 252 -22.36 -2.82 5.12
CA SER A 252 -22.62 -2.87 3.68
C SER A 252 -22.72 -4.35 3.31
N PRO A 253 -23.75 -4.80 2.55
CA PRO A 253 -23.79 -6.18 2.09
C PRO A 253 -22.54 -6.40 1.22
N SER A 254 -21.55 -7.10 1.77
CA SER A 254 -20.44 -7.61 0.98
C SER A 254 -21.03 -8.49 -0.12
N PRO A 255 -20.69 -8.29 -1.37
CA PRO A 255 -21.10 -9.21 -2.41
C PRO A 255 -20.59 -10.60 -2.04
N ARG A 256 -21.51 -11.56 -1.93
CA ARG A 256 -21.22 -12.97 -1.66
C ARG A 256 -20.66 -13.66 -2.89
#